data_02b8d6ef89e3e3f05a5e37876f0beb37
#
_entry.id   02b8d6ef89e3e3f05a5e37876f0beb37
#
_cell.length_a   1.000
_cell.length_b   1.000
_cell.length_c   1.000
_cell.angle_alpha   90.00
_cell.angle_beta   90.00
_cell.angle_gamma   90.00
#
_symmetry.space_group_name_H-M   'P 1'
#
loop_
_entity.id
_entity.type
_entity.pdbx_description
1 polymer ?
#
loop_
_entity_poly.entity_id
_entity_poly.type
_entity_poly.pdbx_seq_one_letter_code
_entity_poly.pdbx_strand_id
1 'polypeptide(L)'
;MPAALNPPSQQVRQQMSGGSADDPPALLNHPTQSATAIDGWKSFFFGLPFLACGIFMMAGAFNMLHGRKSAPTWLIVTFGSFFLFGGLFFSIHGLLGVIRKAAYHRHVAAHPGQPWLADYHWRPDGISFSAFRSMLGRLAGVIVWYAFLVPFGWVGLNVRGPGRLFLVVSVLFGLIGLFFWARWLQMLRELLRYGSSYLAYDSFPYFIGGTVQARLRVSRHFDSLDDLTITLRCVQEKYVTSGQGKNRSTNVVCYELYSDVATFTHEQLAGAASSYLPISFRLPDNEPTTRLTDTPPTYWQIEARGQAHGGGYEAYFLLPVYCAASS
;
A
#
# COMPACT_ATOMS: atom_id res chain seq x y z
N MET A 1 23.59 29.29 -19.06
CA MET A 1 23.76 27.85 -19.31
C MET A 1 23.90 27.21 -17.95
N PRO A 2 22.95 26.38 -17.47
CA PRO A 2 23.14 25.65 -16.23
C PRO A 2 24.18 24.56 -16.47
N ALA A 3 25.16 24.48 -15.56
CA ALA A 3 26.19 23.47 -15.57
C ALA A 3 25.54 22.08 -15.48
N ALA A 4 25.86 21.21 -16.41
CA ALA A 4 25.45 19.81 -16.36
C ALA A 4 26.04 19.19 -15.09
N LEU A 5 25.18 18.84 -14.13
CA LEU A 5 25.57 18.02 -12.98
C LEU A 5 26.07 16.68 -13.55
N ASN A 6 27.35 16.45 -13.43
CA ASN A 6 27.91 15.13 -13.73
C ASN A 6 27.20 14.08 -12.88
N PRO A 7 26.78 12.95 -13.47
CA PRO A 7 26.21 11.84 -12.70
C PRO A 7 27.25 11.41 -11.64
N PRO A 8 26.79 11.02 -10.43
CA PRO A 8 27.68 10.65 -9.34
C PRO A 8 28.66 9.59 -9.83
N SER A 9 29.94 9.84 -9.56
CA SER A 9 31.03 8.93 -9.94
C SER A 9 30.71 7.53 -9.45
N GLN A 10 30.94 6.53 -10.29
CA GLN A 10 30.66 5.09 -10.09
C GLN A 10 31.28 4.47 -8.82
N GLN A 11 31.96 5.24 -7.98
CA GLN A 11 32.66 4.78 -6.78
C GLN A 11 31.77 4.53 -5.57
N VAL A 12 30.47 4.82 -5.60
CA VAL A 12 29.55 4.57 -4.48
C VAL A 12 28.47 3.54 -4.86
N ARG A 13 28.63 2.82 -5.96
CA ARG A 13 27.81 1.64 -6.24
C ARG A 13 28.31 0.47 -5.41
N GLN A 14 27.83 0.34 -4.19
CA GLN A 14 27.86 -0.95 -3.52
C GLN A 14 26.84 -1.87 -4.23
N GLN A 15 27.31 -2.61 -5.23
CA GLN A 15 26.59 -3.77 -5.73
C GLN A 15 26.44 -4.77 -4.57
N MET A 16 25.29 -4.73 -3.89
CA MET A 16 24.86 -5.81 -3.02
C MET A 16 24.15 -6.91 -3.87
N SER A 17 24.54 -7.08 -5.10
CA SER A 17 24.11 -8.20 -5.94
C SER A 17 25.23 -9.23 -6.05
N GLY A 18 25.44 -9.97 -5.01
CA GLY A 18 26.36 -11.10 -4.95
C GLY A 18 25.68 -12.36 -4.45
N GLY A 19 24.34 -12.38 -4.40
CA GLY A 19 23.62 -13.63 -4.17
C GLY A 19 23.86 -14.55 -5.38
N SER A 20 24.48 -15.71 -5.17
CA SER A 20 24.48 -16.79 -6.14
C SER A 20 23.03 -17.08 -6.54
N ALA A 21 22.80 -17.50 -7.79
CA ALA A 21 21.45 -17.88 -8.27
C ALA A 21 20.76 -18.95 -7.39
N ASP A 22 21.49 -19.57 -6.48
CA ASP A 22 21.03 -20.60 -5.53
C ASP A 22 20.68 -20.04 -4.13
N ASP A 23 20.98 -18.77 -3.82
CA ASP A 23 20.60 -18.20 -2.52
C ASP A 23 19.10 -17.90 -2.49
N PRO A 24 18.37 -18.27 -1.41
CA PRO A 24 16.96 -17.94 -1.30
C PRO A 24 16.78 -16.42 -1.28
N PRO A 25 15.81 -15.88 -2.05
CA PRO A 25 15.60 -14.45 -2.16
C PRO A 25 15.32 -13.84 -0.76
N ALA A 26 15.92 -12.67 -0.51
CA ALA A 26 15.84 -12.02 0.79
C ALA A 26 14.39 -11.64 1.13
N LEU A 27 13.98 -11.93 2.37
CA LEU A 27 12.70 -11.49 2.92
C LEU A 27 12.72 -9.98 3.15
N LEU A 28 11.77 -9.30 2.54
CA LEU A 28 11.64 -7.85 2.63
C LEU A 28 10.47 -7.47 3.55
N ASN A 29 10.73 -6.68 4.58
CA ASN A 29 9.68 -6.04 5.36
C ASN A 29 9.19 -4.77 4.63
N HIS A 30 8.30 -4.96 3.68
CA HIS A 30 7.86 -3.95 2.73
C HIS A 30 6.32 -3.89 2.67
N PRO A 31 5.72 -2.71 2.45
CA PRO A 31 4.28 -2.63 2.20
C PRO A 31 3.92 -3.41 0.94
N THR A 32 2.97 -4.35 1.09
CA THR A 32 2.49 -5.19 0.00
C THR A 32 1.59 -4.41 -0.95
N GLN A 33 1.63 -4.72 -2.24
CA GLN A 33 0.65 -4.25 -3.21
C GLN A 33 -0.66 -5.06 -3.11
N SER A 34 -0.56 -6.33 -2.67
CA SER A 34 -1.71 -7.16 -2.33
C SER A 34 -2.28 -6.74 -0.99
N ALA A 35 -3.50 -6.22 -0.97
CA ALA A 35 -4.14 -5.79 0.28
C ALA A 35 -4.44 -6.96 1.23
N THR A 36 -4.70 -8.15 0.70
CA THR A 36 -5.02 -9.37 1.48
C THR A 36 -4.70 -10.61 0.64
N ALA A 37 -4.46 -11.75 1.32
CA ALA A 37 -4.43 -13.08 0.68
C ALA A 37 -5.81 -13.54 0.16
N ILE A 38 -6.85 -12.77 0.45
CA ILE A 38 -8.24 -13.03 0.04
C ILE A 38 -8.55 -12.06 -1.11
N ASP A 39 -8.56 -12.54 -2.35
CA ASP A 39 -8.79 -11.72 -3.54
C ASP A 39 -9.90 -12.29 -4.44
N GLY A 40 -10.47 -11.43 -5.28
CA GLY A 40 -11.47 -11.79 -6.27
C GLY A 40 -12.72 -12.47 -5.66
N TRP A 41 -13.09 -13.62 -6.18
CA TRP A 41 -14.29 -14.36 -5.74
C TRP A 41 -14.28 -14.70 -4.25
N LYS A 42 -13.11 -14.99 -3.64
CA LYS A 42 -13.01 -15.30 -2.21
C LYS A 42 -13.42 -14.10 -1.35
N SER A 43 -12.96 -12.89 -1.71
CA SER A 43 -13.36 -11.65 -1.04
C SER A 43 -14.84 -11.36 -1.20
N PHE A 44 -15.38 -11.58 -2.42
CA PHE A 44 -16.80 -11.42 -2.69
C PHE A 44 -17.66 -12.32 -1.79
N PHE A 45 -17.41 -13.63 -1.80
CA PHE A 45 -18.17 -14.58 -0.98
C PHE A 45 -17.95 -14.39 0.52
N PHE A 46 -16.77 -13.92 0.94
CA PHE A 46 -16.52 -13.54 2.34
C PHE A 46 -17.38 -12.38 2.80
N GLY A 47 -17.65 -11.41 1.93
CA GLY A 47 -18.49 -10.25 2.24
C GLY A 47 -19.99 -10.57 2.39
N LEU A 48 -20.51 -11.59 1.69
CA LEU A 48 -21.95 -11.89 1.65
C LEU A 48 -22.58 -12.20 3.03
N PRO A 49 -22.00 -13.04 3.91
CA PRO A 49 -22.55 -13.29 5.25
C PRO A 49 -22.65 -12.01 6.09
N PHE A 50 -21.63 -11.13 6.02
CA PHE A 50 -21.65 -9.85 6.73
C PHE A 50 -22.75 -8.95 6.18
N LEU A 51 -22.89 -8.88 4.85
CA LEU A 51 -23.94 -8.11 4.21
C LEU A 51 -25.33 -8.60 4.62
N ALA A 52 -25.56 -9.89 4.59
CA ALA A 52 -26.84 -10.49 5.01
C ALA A 52 -27.14 -10.22 6.50
N CYS A 53 -26.14 -10.36 7.39
CA CYS A 53 -26.26 -10.04 8.79
C CYS A 53 -26.60 -8.55 9.00
N GLY A 54 -25.92 -7.65 8.30
CA GLY A 54 -26.18 -6.22 8.35
C GLY A 54 -27.62 -5.88 7.91
N ILE A 55 -28.07 -6.41 6.80
CA ILE A 55 -29.46 -6.23 6.30
C ILE A 55 -30.46 -6.74 7.34
N PHE A 56 -30.25 -7.94 7.89
CA PHE A 56 -31.14 -8.53 8.90
C PHE A 56 -31.22 -7.65 10.16
N MET A 57 -30.08 -7.15 10.65
CA MET A 57 -30.05 -6.26 11.82
C MET A 57 -30.75 -4.91 11.53
N MET A 58 -30.56 -4.34 10.35
CA MET A 58 -31.22 -3.10 9.95
C MET A 58 -32.74 -3.28 9.81
N ALA A 59 -33.18 -4.38 9.21
CA ALA A 59 -34.61 -4.72 9.14
C ALA A 59 -35.22 -4.93 10.52
N GLY A 60 -34.50 -5.60 11.44
CA GLY A 60 -34.87 -5.75 12.84
C GLY A 60 -35.01 -4.41 13.57
N ALA A 61 -34.04 -3.48 13.37
CA ALA A 61 -34.10 -2.15 13.93
C ALA A 61 -35.32 -1.36 13.43
N PHE A 62 -35.64 -1.49 12.14
CA PHE A 62 -36.80 -0.84 11.53
C PHE A 62 -38.12 -1.37 12.12
N ASN A 63 -38.26 -2.69 12.29
CA ASN A 63 -39.42 -3.29 12.94
C ASN A 63 -39.56 -2.91 14.41
N MET A 64 -38.45 -2.70 15.14
CA MET A 64 -38.47 -2.22 16.53
C MET A 64 -38.91 -0.77 16.67
N LEU A 65 -38.80 0.04 15.63
CA LEU A 65 -39.39 1.42 15.66
C LEU A 65 -40.91 1.40 15.75
N HIS A 66 -41.55 0.30 15.31
CA HIS A 66 -43.01 0.13 15.30
C HIS A 66 -43.53 -0.78 16.44
N GLY A 67 -42.64 -1.32 17.29
CA GLY A 67 -42.95 -2.29 18.32
C GLY A 67 -42.45 -1.91 19.73
N ARG A 68 -42.60 -2.86 20.67
CA ARG A 68 -42.18 -2.70 22.07
C ARG A 68 -40.65 -2.64 22.17
N LYS A 69 -40.10 -1.53 22.65
CA LYS A 69 -38.64 -1.29 22.75
C LYS A 69 -38.06 -2.09 23.91
N SER A 70 -37.33 -3.16 23.61
CA SER A 70 -36.54 -3.94 24.58
C SER A 70 -35.05 -3.55 24.63
N ALA A 71 -34.51 -2.94 23.55
CA ALA A 71 -33.14 -2.47 23.48
C ALA A 71 -33.04 -1.12 22.77
N PRO A 72 -32.02 -0.29 23.03
CA PRO A 72 -31.81 0.95 22.30
C PRO A 72 -31.61 0.69 20.80
N THR A 73 -32.52 1.16 19.98
CA THR A 73 -32.54 0.96 18.52
C THR A 73 -31.24 1.40 17.85
N TRP A 74 -30.63 2.48 18.36
CA TRP A 74 -29.37 2.99 17.82
C TRP A 74 -28.22 1.99 17.93
N LEU A 75 -28.18 1.13 18.96
CA LEU A 75 -27.18 0.05 19.07
C LEU A 75 -27.27 -0.92 17.89
N ILE A 76 -28.50 -1.39 17.61
CA ILE A 76 -28.74 -2.32 16.51
C ILE A 76 -28.42 -1.66 15.18
N VAL A 77 -28.78 -0.40 15.00
CA VAL A 77 -28.45 0.40 13.80
C VAL A 77 -26.93 0.53 13.64
N THR A 78 -26.20 0.82 14.73
CA THR A 78 -24.74 0.97 14.65
C THR A 78 -24.09 -0.34 14.25
N PHE A 79 -24.39 -1.46 14.94
CA PHE A 79 -23.84 -2.76 14.58
C PHE A 79 -24.26 -3.21 13.18
N GLY A 80 -25.55 -3.07 12.85
CA GLY A 80 -26.06 -3.39 11.53
C GLY A 80 -25.35 -2.60 10.42
N SER A 81 -25.06 -1.33 10.64
CA SER A 81 -24.29 -0.50 9.71
C SER A 81 -22.87 -1.00 9.52
N PHE A 82 -22.15 -1.41 10.58
CA PHE A 82 -20.82 -1.99 10.46
C PHE A 82 -20.81 -3.25 9.60
N PHE A 83 -21.73 -4.17 9.87
CA PHE A 83 -21.85 -5.40 9.08
C PHE A 83 -22.26 -5.11 7.64
N LEU A 84 -23.19 -4.19 7.44
CA LEU A 84 -23.65 -3.79 6.11
C LEU A 84 -22.51 -3.19 5.27
N PHE A 85 -21.85 -2.15 5.79
CA PHE A 85 -20.77 -1.47 5.08
C PHE A 85 -19.54 -2.34 4.93
N GLY A 86 -19.17 -3.14 5.95
CA GLY A 86 -18.07 -4.09 5.86
C GLY A 86 -18.32 -5.17 4.81
N GLY A 87 -19.52 -5.78 4.83
CA GLY A 87 -19.93 -6.76 3.83
C GLY A 87 -19.96 -6.20 2.41
N LEU A 88 -20.51 -5.00 2.24
CA LEU A 88 -20.56 -4.29 0.96
C LEU A 88 -19.14 -3.97 0.45
N PHE A 89 -18.25 -3.50 1.32
CA PHE A 89 -16.87 -3.21 0.97
C PHE A 89 -16.15 -4.44 0.43
N PHE A 90 -16.18 -5.57 1.14
CA PHE A 90 -15.53 -6.81 0.70
C PHE A 90 -16.15 -7.36 -0.59
N SER A 91 -17.47 -7.31 -0.72
CA SER A 91 -18.17 -7.80 -1.91
C SER A 91 -17.87 -6.95 -3.14
N ILE A 92 -17.91 -5.63 -3.04
CA ILE A 92 -17.57 -4.73 -4.14
C ILE A 92 -16.10 -4.87 -4.51
N HIS A 93 -15.20 -4.87 -3.52
CA HIS A 93 -13.76 -5.00 -3.76
C HIS A 93 -13.43 -6.31 -4.47
N GLY A 94 -14.01 -7.42 -4.02
CA GLY A 94 -13.85 -8.72 -4.65
C GLY A 94 -14.36 -8.77 -6.09
N LEU A 95 -15.54 -8.23 -6.34
CA LEU A 95 -16.14 -8.17 -7.67
C LEU A 95 -15.30 -7.30 -8.63
N LEU A 96 -14.86 -6.13 -8.17
CA LEU A 96 -13.98 -5.26 -8.95
C LEU A 96 -12.65 -5.94 -9.30
N GLY A 97 -12.07 -6.73 -8.37
CA GLY A 97 -10.88 -7.53 -8.64
C GLY A 97 -11.10 -8.54 -9.77
N VAL A 98 -12.22 -9.26 -9.77
CA VAL A 98 -12.56 -10.21 -10.83
C VAL A 98 -12.74 -9.50 -12.18
N ILE A 99 -13.47 -8.39 -12.21
CA ILE A 99 -13.72 -7.60 -13.43
C ILE A 99 -12.40 -7.07 -14.01
N ARG A 100 -11.52 -6.52 -13.17
CA ARG A 100 -10.21 -6.01 -13.59
C ARG A 100 -9.34 -7.12 -14.19
N LYS A 101 -9.29 -8.29 -13.55
CA LYS A 101 -8.54 -9.44 -14.05
C LYS A 101 -9.07 -9.92 -15.40
N ALA A 102 -10.39 -10.02 -15.56
CA ALA A 102 -11.01 -10.40 -16.82
C ALA A 102 -10.77 -9.36 -17.93
N ALA A 103 -10.81 -8.06 -17.60
CA ALA A 103 -10.50 -6.99 -18.53
C ALA A 103 -9.02 -7.02 -18.98
N TYR A 104 -8.11 -7.27 -18.05
CA TYR A 104 -6.68 -7.43 -18.34
C TYR A 104 -6.43 -8.56 -19.35
N HIS A 105 -6.94 -9.76 -19.09
CA HIS A 105 -6.74 -10.89 -20.02
C HIS A 105 -7.29 -10.62 -21.43
N ARG A 106 -8.45 -9.96 -21.53
CA ARG A 106 -9.01 -9.56 -22.84
C ARG A 106 -8.11 -8.54 -23.54
N HIS A 107 -7.60 -7.56 -22.81
CA HIS A 107 -6.76 -6.51 -23.39
C HIS A 107 -5.41 -7.05 -23.86
N VAL A 108 -4.77 -7.90 -23.05
CA VAL A 108 -3.50 -8.55 -23.42
C VAL A 108 -3.66 -9.44 -24.65
N ALA A 109 -4.79 -10.16 -24.76
CA ALA A 109 -5.10 -10.96 -25.93
C ALA A 109 -5.30 -10.11 -27.20
N ALA A 110 -5.87 -8.91 -27.07
CA ALA A 110 -6.08 -7.97 -28.18
C ALA A 110 -4.80 -7.22 -28.59
N HIS A 111 -3.91 -6.93 -27.62
CA HIS A 111 -2.68 -6.14 -27.83
C HIS A 111 -1.47 -6.82 -27.18
N PRO A 112 -1.00 -7.97 -27.70
CA PRO A 112 0.07 -8.75 -27.06
C PRO A 112 1.41 -8.02 -26.95
N GLY A 113 1.65 -7.02 -27.81
CA GLY A 113 2.87 -6.19 -27.76
C GLY A 113 2.84 -5.04 -26.75
N GLN A 114 1.73 -4.79 -26.06
CA GLN A 114 1.56 -3.64 -25.16
C GLN A 114 0.88 -4.00 -23.83
N PRO A 115 1.47 -4.92 -23.03
CA PRO A 115 0.87 -5.38 -21.78
C PRO A 115 0.68 -4.26 -20.73
N TRP A 116 1.52 -3.22 -20.78
CA TRP A 116 1.48 -2.09 -19.85
C TRP A 116 0.16 -1.30 -19.90
N LEU A 117 -0.55 -1.31 -21.00
CA LEU A 117 -1.80 -0.55 -21.12
C LEU A 117 -2.93 -1.09 -20.24
N ALA A 118 -2.86 -2.36 -19.85
CA ALA A 118 -3.89 -3.02 -19.06
C ALA A 118 -3.47 -3.38 -17.63
N ASP A 119 -2.15 -3.51 -17.39
CA ASP A 119 -1.62 -3.99 -16.11
C ASP A 119 -1.88 -2.98 -14.97
N TYR A 120 -1.73 -1.70 -15.25
CA TYR A 120 -1.91 -0.61 -14.30
C TYR A 120 -2.33 0.68 -15.00
N HIS A 121 -2.87 1.64 -14.25
CA HIS A 121 -3.15 2.99 -14.78
C HIS A 121 -1.89 3.84 -14.86
N TRP A 122 -0.96 3.42 -15.72
CA TRP A 122 0.26 4.15 -15.93
C TRP A 122 0.01 5.52 -16.56
N ARG A 123 0.77 6.50 -16.10
CA ARG A 123 0.90 7.81 -16.76
C ARG A 123 2.27 7.86 -17.41
N PRO A 124 2.36 8.16 -18.72
CA PRO A 124 3.64 8.20 -19.43
C PRO A 124 4.63 9.24 -18.88
N ASP A 125 4.11 10.31 -18.29
CA ASP A 125 4.87 11.43 -17.71
C ASP A 125 5.45 11.13 -16.33
N GLY A 126 4.92 10.14 -15.62
CA GLY A 126 5.44 9.76 -14.30
C GLY A 126 4.37 9.31 -13.31
N ILE A 127 4.81 9.11 -12.07
CA ILE A 127 3.98 8.66 -10.97
C ILE A 127 4.14 9.56 -9.74
N SER A 128 3.03 9.89 -9.09
CA SER A 128 3.04 10.64 -7.84
C SER A 128 2.89 9.71 -6.64
N PHE A 129 3.74 9.88 -5.66
CA PHE A 129 3.55 9.32 -4.33
C PHE A 129 2.95 10.39 -3.42
N SER A 130 1.77 10.10 -2.90
CA SER A 130 1.11 10.97 -1.93
C SER A 130 0.74 10.16 -0.70
N ALA A 131 1.38 10.48 0.43
CA ALA A 131 1.02 9.93 1.73
C ALA A 131 -0.40 10.33 2.17
N PHE A 132 -1.00 11.37 1.54
CA PHE A 132 -2.33 11.87 1.88
C PHE A 132 -3.42 10.81 1.76
N ARG A 133 -3.40 10.03 0.67
CA ARG A 133 -4.42 8.98 0.44
C ARG A 133 -4.33 7.86 1.48
N SER A 134 -3.12 7.42 1.82
CA SER A 134 -2.90 6.41 2.86
C SER A 134 -3.20 6.95 4.25
N MET A 135 -2.88 8.22 4.51
CA MET A 135 -3.23 8.94 5.75
C MET A 135 -4.75 9.03 5.93
N LEU A 136 -5.49 9.40 4.87
CA LEU A 136 -6.95 9.48 4.90
C LEU A 136 -7.59 8.10 5.16
N GLY A 137 -7.06 7.04 4.51
CA GLY A 137 -7.50 5.66 4.76
C GLY A 137 -7.27 5.21 6.21
N ARG A 138 -6.12 5.55 6.79
CA ARG A 138 -5.85 5.26 8.21
C ARG A 138 -6.73 6.08 9.15
N LEU A 139 -6.98 7.35 8.86
CA LEU A 139 -7.91 8.17 9.63
C LEU A 139 -9.32 7.58 9.62
N ALA A 140 -9.80 7.17 8.44
CA ALA A 140 -11.08 6.48 8.32
C ALA A 140 -11.10 5.21 9.17
N GLY A 141 -10.02 4.41 9.15
CA GLY A 141 -9.87 3.22 9.99
C GLY A 141 -9.94 3.54 11.49
N VAL A 142 -9.28 4.60 11.95
CA VAL A 142 -9.33 5.05 13.35
C VAL A 142 -10.75 5.48 13.73
N ILE A 143 -11.42 6.26 12.89
CA ILE A 143 -12.82 6.70 13.12
C ILE A 143 -13.75 5.48 13.21
N VAL A 144 -13.64 4.54 12.27
CA VAL A 144 -14.42 3.29 12.27
C VAL A 144 -14.15 2.48 13.53
N TRP A 145 -12.88 2.37 13.96
CA TRP A 145 -12.50 1.69 15.19
C TRP A 145 -13.18 2.27 16.41
N TYR A 146 -13.12 3.58 16.62
CA TYR A 146 -13.78 4.21 17.78
C TYR A 146 -15.29 4.19 17.67
N ALA A 147 -15.86 4.39 16.48
CA ALA A 147 -17.30 4.26 16.27
C ALA A 147 -17.82 2.87 16.63
N PHE A 148 -17.01 1.81 16.34
CA PHE A 148 -17.32 0.45 16.76
C PHE A 148 -17.29 0.27 18.29
N LEU A 149 -16.42 0.98 19.00
CA LEU A 149 -16.31 0.89 20.48
C LEU A 149 -17.43 1.63 21.23
N VAL A 150 -18.06 2.63 20.63
CA VAL A 150 -19.13 3.42 21.28
C VAL A 150 -20.25 2.55 21.87
N PRO A 151 -20.83 1.56 21.15
CA PRO A 151 -21.85 0.69 21.69
C PRO A 151 -21.39 -0.10 22.92
N PHE A 152 -20.16 -0.62 22.90
CA PHE A 152 -19.60 -1.39 24.02
C PHE A 152 -19.42 -0.49 25.26
N GLY A 153 -18.88 0.71 25.08
CA GLY A 153 -18.73 1.68 26.16
C GLY A 153 -20.07 2.06 26.76
N TRP A 154 -21.08 2.31 25.90
CA TRP A 154 -22.42 2.64 26.36
C TRP A 154 -23.06 1.49 27.18
N VAL A 155 -22.99 0.26 26.71
CA VAL A 155 -23.47 -0.92 27.46
C VAL A 155 -22.73 -1.05 28.80
N GLY A 156 -21.40 -0.86 28.80
CA GLY A 156 -20.56 -0.91 29.98
C GLY A 156 -20.95 0.11 31.07
N LEU A 157 -21.42 1.30 30.65
CA LEU A 157 -21.83 2.38 31.57
C LEU A 157 -23.27 2.21 32.05
N ASN A 158 -24.17 1.68 31.21
CA ASN A 158 -25.62 1.73 31.49
C ASN A 158 -26.19 0.39 32.01
N VAL A 159 -25.50 -0.74 31.72
CA VAL A 159 -25.95 -2.08 32.14
C VAL A 159 -25.20 -2.52 33.39
N ARG A 160 -25.92 -2.68 34.49
CA ARG A 160 -25.33 -3.16 35.77
C ARG A 160 -24.92 -4.65 35.70
N GLY A 161 -23.94 -5.02 36.51
CA GLY A 161 -23.46 -6.40 36.59
C GLY A 161 -22.51 -6.75 35.44
N PRO A 162 -22.90 -7.61 34.47
CA PRO A 162 -22.02 -8.04 33.36
C PRO A 162 -21.61 -6.92 32.41
N GLY A 163 -22.31 -5.78 32.45
CA GLY A 163 -21.96 -4.59 31.66
C GLY A 163 -20.56 -4.06 31.93
N ARG A 164 -20.04 -4.23 33.15
CA ARG A 164 -18.67 -3.80 33.51
C ARG A 164 -17.59 -4.46 32.68
N LEU A 165 -17.81 -5.68 32.22
CA LEU A 165 -16.86 -6.37 31.32
C LEU A 165 -16.75 -5.61 29.98
N PHE A 166 -17.86 -5.14 29.43
CA PHE A 166 -17.84 -4.36 28.20
C PHE A 166 -17.11 -3.03 28.37
N LEU A 167 -17.17 -2.41 29.55
CA LEU A 167 -16.41 -1.20 29.87
C LEU A 167 -14.90 -1.50 29.85
N VAL A 168 -14.46 -2.57 30.52
CA VAL A 168 -13.05 -2.99 30.53
C VAL A 168 -12.56 -3.25 29.10
N VAL A 169 -13.33 -4.01 28.32
CA VAL A 169 -13.02 -4.26 26.91
C VAL A 169 -12.90 -2.94 26.14
N SER A 170 -13.86 -2.01 26.29
CA SER A 170 -13.83 -0.72 25.61
C SER A 170 -12.61 0.13 25.96
N VAL A 171 -12.18 0.10 27.24
CA VAL A 171 -10.98 0.82 27.67
C VAL A 171 -9.72 0.19 27.05
N LEU A 172 -9.58 -1.13 27.11
CA LEU A 172 -8.42 -1.84 26.52
C LEU A 172 -8.30 -1.57 25.01
N PHE A 173 -9.40 -1.72 24.28
CA PHE A 173 -9.42 -1.45 22.85
C PHE A 173 -9.28 0.05 22.54
N GLY A 174 -9.74 0.92 23.42
CA GLY A 174 -9.51 2.36 23.33
C GLY A 174 -8.01 2.71 23.42
N LEU A 175 -7.27 2.05 24.33
CA LEU A 175 -5.82 2.21 24.44
C LEU A 175 -5.09 1.75 23.17
N ILE A 176 -5.52 0.62 22.57
CA ILE A 176 -5.02 0.19 21.26
C ILE A 176 -5.29 1.26 20.19
N GLY A 177 -6.47 1.87 20.24
CA GLY A 177 -6.83 2.98 19.34
C GLY A 177 -5.89 4.18 19.45
N LEU A 178 -5.35 4.49 20.64
CA LEU A 178 -4.34 5.55 20.82
C LEU A 178 -3.05 5.27 20.02
N PHE A 179 -2.64 4.01 19.92
CA PHE A 179 -1.51 3.63 19.07
C PHE A 179 -1.79 3.96 17.59
N PHE A 180 -2.98 3.68 17.09
CA PHE A 180 -3.37 4.05 15.72
C PHE A 180 -3.37 5.58 15.52
N TRP A 181 -3.83 6.35 16.50
CA TRP A 181 -3.73 7.81 16.49
C TRP A 181 -2.30 8.31 16.44
N ALA A 182 -1.40 7.74 17.25
CA ALA A 182 0.01 8.11 17.25
C ALA A 182 0.66 7.87 15.87
N ARG A 183 0.39 6.71 15.26
CA ARG A 183 0.87 6.39 13.91
C ARG A 183 0.29 7.32 12.84
N TRP A 184 -0.98 7.68 12.96
CA TRP A 184 -1.61 8.64 12.06
C TRP A 184 -0.98 10.05 12.19
N LEU A 185 -0.72 10.52 13.42
CA LEU A 185 -0.05 11.78 13.67
C LEU A 185 1.38 11.81 13.12
N GLN A 186 2.12 10.71 13.20
CA GLN A 186 3.44 10.58 12.57
C GLN A 186 3.34 10.80 11.06
N MET A 187 2.42 10.10 10.39
CA MET A 187 2.20 10.28 8.94
C MET A 187 1.77 11.70 8.56
N LEU A 188 0.94 12.33 9.41
CA LEU A 188 0.54 13.72 9.20
C LEU A 188 1.75 14.66 9.26
N ARG A 189 2.65 14.47 10.24
CA ARG A 189 3.90 15.24 10.35
C ARG A 189 4.79 15.06 9.11
N GLU A 190 4.96 13.82 8.65
CA GLU A 190 5.72 13.51 7.43
C GLU A 190 5.10 14.19 6.20
N LEU A 191 3.78 14.11 6.04
CA LEU A 191 3.06 14.77 4.96
C LEU A 191 3.20 16.30 4.99
N LEU A 192 3.09 16.91 6.18
CA LEU A 192 3.26 18.37 6.34
C LEU A 192 4.68 18.82 6.08
N ARG A 193 5.67 17.98 6.40
CA ARG A 193 7.09 18.29 6.21
C ARG A 193 7.53 18.12 4.77
N TYR A 194 7.25 16.98 4.14
CA TYR A 194 7.77 16.63 2.81
C TYR A 194 6.76 16.81 1.68
N GLY A 195 5.47 16.84 2.00
CA GLY A 195 4.39 16.96 1.02
C GLY A 195 4.24 15.74 0.12
N SER A 196 3.93 15.97 -1.16
CA SER A 196 3.86 14.93 -2.18
C SER A 196 5.16 14.85 -2.97
N SER A 197 5.53 13.64 -3.35
CA SER A 197 6.69 13.40 -4.21
C SER A 197 6.24 12.93 -5.58
N TYR A 198 7.02 13.25 -6.61
CA TYR A 198 6.72 12.91 -7.99
C TYR A 198 7.97 12.34 -8.67
N LEU A 199 7.84 11.19 -9.30
CA LEU A 199 8.86 10.59 -10.13
C LEU A 199 8.47 10.77 -11.59
N ALA A 200 9.15 11.66 -12.30
CA ALA A 200 8.98 11.86 -13.73
C ALA A 200 9.77 10.79 -14.49
N TYR A 201 9.16 10.15 -15.47
CA TYR A 201 9.83 9.21 -16.35
C TYR A 201 10.41 9.94 -17.55
N ASP A 202 11.67 9.66 -17.90
CA ASP A 202 12.27 10.20 -19.11
C ASP A 202 11.95 9.32 -20.35
N SER A 203 11.56 8.07 -20.13
CA SER A 203 11.04 7.16 -21.16
C SER A 203 9.90 6.30 -20.59
N PHE A 204 8.98 5.84 -21.44
CA PHE A 204 7.84 5.02 -21.05
C PHE A 204 7.45 4.07 -22.21
N PRO A 205 7.28 2.76 -21.93
CA PRO A 205 7.70 2.02 -20.74
C PRO A 205 9.21 1.80 -20.70
N TYR A 206 9.73 1.26 -19.59
CA TYR A 206 11.10 0.76 -19.48
C TYR A 206 11.15 -0.70 -19.93
N PHE A 207 12.28 -1.13 -20.49
CA PHE A 207 12.48 -2.49 -20.93
C PHE A 207 13.63 -3.16 -20.17
N ILE A 208 13.47 -4.46 -19.86
CA ILE A 208 14.51 -5.31 -19.27
C ILE A 208 15.80 -5.21 -20.11
N GLY A 209 16.95 -5.15 -19.46
CA GLY A 209 18.25 -4.93 -20.10
C GLY A 209 18.55 -3.46 -20.43
N GLY A 210 17.56 -2.60 -20.39
CA GLY A 210 17.69 -1.18 -20.65
C GLY A 210 18.11 -0.36 -19.41
N THR A 211 17.97 0.96 -19.51
CA THR A 211 18.28 1.89 -18.44
C THR A 211 17.00 2.61 -18.00
N VAL A 212 16.74 2.61 -16.71
CA VAL A 212 15.73 3.47 -16.08
C VAL A 212 16.33 4.85 -15.91
N GLN A 213 15.79 5.83 -16.60
CA GLN A 213 16.11 7.24 -16.41
C GLN A 213 14.87 7.95 -15.92
N ALA A 214 14.96 8.56 -14.75
CA ALA A 214 13.85 9.22 -14.09
C ALA A 214 14.34 10.42 -13.29
N ARG A 215 13.40 11.31 -12.92
CA ARG A 215 13.70 12.50 -12.14
C ARG A 215 12.77 12.59 -10.95
N LEU A 216 13.36 12.53 -9.75
CA LEU A 216 12.63 12.64 -8.49
C LEU A 216 12.45 14.11 -8.10
N ARG A 217 11.22 14.51 -7.82
CA ARG A 217 10.88 15.79 -7.22
C ARG A 217 10.18 15.59 -5.90
N VAL A 218 10.68 16.25 -4.85
CA VAL A 218 10.03 16.37 -3.56
C VAL A 218 9.50 17.79 -3.41
N SER A 219 8.28 17.95 -2.91
CA SER A 219 7.63 19.26 -2.94
C SER A 219 8.13 20.23 -1.87
N ARG A 220 8.73 19.74 -0.79
CA ARG A 220 9.20 20.61 0.33
C ARG A 220 10.39 19.99 1.06
N HIS A 221 11.25 20.85 1.62
CA HIS A 221 12.29 20.51 2.60
C HIS A 221 13.24 19.37 2.18
N PHE A 222 13.52 19.25 0.89
CA PHE A 222 14.48 18.29 0.37
C PHE A 222 15.90 18.57 0.90
N ASP A 223 16.21 19.84 1.06
CA ASP A 223 17.43 20.40 1.65
C ASP A 223 17.61 20.07 3.14
N SER A 224 16.54 19.65 3.82
CA SER A 224 16.62 19.25 5.24
C SER A 224 17.02 17.79 5.46
N LEU A 225 17.22 17.03 4.40
CA LEU A 225 17.69 15.64 4.49
C LEU A 225 19.22 15.61 4.66
N ASP A 226 19.69 14.79 5.58
CA ASP A 226 21.11 14.55 5.81
C ASP A 226 21.70 13.68 4.69
N ASP A 227 20.92 12.68 4.27
CA ASP A 227 21.19 11.80 3.13
C ASP A 227 19.88 11.35 2.45
N LEU A 228 20.00 10.86 1.24
CA LEU A 228 18.91 10.20 0.51
C LEU A 228 19.43 8.94 -0.18
N THR A 229 18.90 7.81 0.22
CA THR A 229 19.16 6.53 -0.43
C THR A 229 17.99 6.21 -1.37
N ILE A 230 18.31 5.97 -2.63
CA ILE A 230 17.35 5.56 -3.64
C ILE A 230 17.69 4.14 -4.04
N THR A 231 16.73 3.23 -3.90
CA THR A 231 16.90 1.81 -4.22
C THR A 231 15.94 1.41 -5.32
N LEU A 232 16.48 0.92 -6.42
CA LEU A 232 15.70 0.19 -7.43
C LEU A 232 15.52 -1.25 -6.95
N ARG A 233 14.28 -1.77 -6.92
CA ARG A 233 14.00 -3.14 -6.49
C ARG A 233 13.06 -3.85 -7.44
N CYS A 234 13.33 -5.16 -7.65
CA CYS A 234 12.33 -6.11 -8.16
C CYS A 234 11.76 -6.89 -6.98
N VAL A 235 10.48 -6.81 -6.77
CA VAL A 235 9.78 -7.44 -5.64
C VAL A 235 8.78 -8.45 -6.16
N GLN A 236 8.83 -9.67 -5.60
CA GLN A 236 7.83 -10.72 -5.81
C GLN A 236 7.09 -10.97 -4.52
N GLU A 237 5.77 -10.82 -4.54
CA GLU A 237 4.94 -11.24 -3.43
C GLU A 237 4.63 -12.73 -3.52
N LYS A 238 4.57 -13.43 -2.38
CA LYS A 238 4.14 -14.83 -2.30
C LYS A 238 3.18 -15.04 -1.13
N TYR A 239 2.23 -15.94 -1.32
CA TYR A 239 1.37 -16.40 -0.24
C TYR A 239 2.06 -17.53 0.52
N VAL A 240 2.50 -17.25 1.73
CA VAL A 240 3.11 -18.25 2.61
C VAL A 240 2.07 -18.68 3.64
N THR A 241 1.78 -19.98 3.65
CA THR A 241 0.87 -20.57 4.61
C THR A 241 1.66 -21.17 5.75
N SER A 242 1.44 -20.68 6.96
CA SER A 242 2.05 -21.19 8.19
C SER A 242 0.99 -21.83 9.09
N GLY A 243 1.43 -22.78 9.94
CA GLY A 243 0.58 -23.52 10.87
C GLY A 243 0.05 -24.85 10.32
N GLN A 244 -0.48 -25.68 11.22
CA GLN A 244 -1.07 -26.99 10.91
C GLN A 244 -2.54 -27.05 11.29
N GLY A 245 -3.34 -27.80 10.54
CA GLY A 245 -4.73 -28.06 10.82
C GLY A 245 -5.59 -26.79 10.87
N LYS A 246 -6.33 -26.58 11.97
CA LYS A 246 -7.25 -25.46 12.16
C LYS A 246 -6.55 -24.09 12.36
N ASN A 247 -5.25 -24.10 12.71
CA ASN A 247 -4.45 -22.88 12.92
C ASN A 247 -3.64 -22.46 11.70
N ARG A 248 -4.08 -22.84 10.51
CA ARG A 248 -3.45 -22.48 9.25
C ARG A 248 -3.74 -21.02 8.92
N SER A 249 -2.70 -20.19 8.83
CA SER A 249 -2.78 -18.80 8.39
C SER A 249 -1.99 -18.60 7.09
N THR A 250 -2.53 -17.79 6.17
CA THR A 250 -1.84 -17.42 4.93
C THR A 250 -1.49 -15.94 5.00
N ASN A 251 -0.20 -15.66 4.94
CA ASN A 251 0.34 -14.30 4.94
C ASN A 251 0.95 -13.96 3.58
N VAL A 252 0.90 -12.70 3.21
CA VAL A 252 1.63 -12.19 2.06
C VAL A 252 3.04 -11.85 2.52
N VAL A 253 4.03 -12.36 1.80
CA VAL A 253 5.44 -12.13 2.08
C VAL A 253 6.09 -11.57 0.82
N CYS A 254 6.90 -10.52 0.97
CA CYS A 254 7.65 -9.91 -0.13
C CYS A 254 9.05 -10.52 -0.19
N TYR A 255 9.47 -10.94 -1.37
CA TYR A 255 10.82 -11.38 -1.67
C TYR A 255 11.49 -10.38 -2.60
N GLU A 256 12.71 -9.99 -2.26
CA GLU A 256 13.55 -9.17 -3.13
C GLU A 256 14.27 -10.08 -4.13
N LEU A 257 13.97 -9.92 -5.41
CA LEU A 257 14.65 -10.67 -6.48
C LEU A 257 15.90 -9.92 -6.95
N TYR A 258 15.83 -8.58 -6.96
CA TYR A 258 16.92 -7.71 -7.38
C TYR A 258 16.90 -6.40 -6.61
N SER A 259 18.07 -5.85 -6.32
CA SER A 259 18.21 -4.47 -5.82
C SER A 259 19.47 -3.80 -6.33
N ASP A 260 19.38 -2.50 -6.61
CA ASP A 260 20.49 -1.59 -6.93
C ASP A 260 20.29 -0.28 -6.15
N VAL A 261 21.36 0.26 -5.58
CA VAL A 261 21.30 1.36 -4.62
C VAL A 261 22.13 2.54 -5.08
N ALA A 262 21.56 3.75 -5.01
CA ALA A 262 22.25 5.01 -5.19
C ALA A 262 22.04 5.90 -3.96
N THR A 263 23.11 6.45 -3.41
CA THR A 263 23.06 7.35 -2.25
C THR A 263 23.46 8.75 -2.66
N PHE A 264 22.72 9.73 -2.19
CA PHE A 264 22.93 11.15 -2.42
C PHE A 264 23.24 11.84 -1.08
N THR A 265 24.32 12.61 -1.06
CA THR A 265 24.75 13.37 0.13
C THR A 265 23.96 14.68 0.24
N HIS A 266 23.97 15.27 1.43
CA HIS A 266 23.34 16.57 1.69
C HIS A 266 23.75 17.65 0.68
N GLU A 267 25.03 17.72 0.30
CA GLU A 267 25.54 18.70 -0.67
C GLU A 267 24.88 18.54 -2.06
N GLN A 268 24.70 17.30 -2.50
CA GLN A 268 24.03 16.98 -3.77
C GLN A 268 22.54 17.31 -3.74
N LEU A 269 21.90 17.09 -2.58
CA LEU A 269 20.50 17.42 -2.34
C LEU A 269 20.28 18.94 -2.28
N ALA A 270 21.16 19.69 -1.62
CA ALA A 270 21.10 21.13 -1.56
C ALA A 270 21.25 21.78 -2.95
N GLY A 271 22.11 21.21 -3.80
CA GLY A 271 22.24 21.63 -5.21
C GLY A 271 20.99 21.32 -6.06
N ALA A 272 20.23 20.30 -5.71
CA ALA A 272 19.02 19.89 -6.41
C ALA A 272 17.71 20.50 -5.83
N ALA A 273 17.79 21.25 -4.73
CA ALA A 273 16.62 21.72 -3.95
C ALA A 273 15.60 22.57 -4.74
N SER A 274 16.00 23.17 -5.87
CA SER A 274 15.11 23.90 -6.77
C SER A 274 14.72 23.11 -8.02
N SER A 275 15.21 21.88 -8.19
CA SER A 275 15.13 21.11 -9.43
C SER A 275 14.81 19.64 -9.15
N TYR A 276 14.66 18.86 -10.21
CA TYR A 276 14.53 17.42 -10.15
C TYR A 276 15.88 16.75 -9.88
N LEU A 277 15.91 15.77 -8.98
CA LEU A 277 17.06 14.90 -8.76
C LEU A 277 17.11 13.81 -9.86
N PRO A 278 18.13 13.81 -10.74
CA PRO A 278 18.23 12.79 -11.78
C PRO A 278 18.63 11.44 -11.17
N ILE A 279 17.96 10.39 -11.61
CA ILE A 279 18.15 9.01 -11.16
C ILE A 279 18.41 8.16 -12.41
N SER A 280 19.43 7.32 -12.35
CA SER A 280 19.74 6.39 -13.44
C SER A 280 20.13 5.03 -12.87
N PHE A 281 19.43 3.97 -13.30
CA PHE A 281 19.72 2.58 -12.96
C PHE A 281 19.74 1.72 -14.21
N ARG A 282 20.60 0.71 -14.25
CA ARG A 282 20.59 -0.30 -15.31
C ARG A 282 19.72 -1.48 -14.88
N LEU A 283 18.77 -1.86 -15.72
CA LEU A 283 17.97 -3.05 -15.51
C LEU A 283 18.75 -4.31 -15.92
N PRO A 284 18.73 -5.37 -15.14
CA PRO A 284 19.32 -6.67 -15.53
C PRO A 284 18.52 -7.31 -16.66
N ASP A 285 19.17 -8.22 -17.42
CA ASP A 285 18.56 -8.87 -18.57
C ASP A 285 17.65 -10.05 -18.20
N ASN A 286 17.86 -10.67 -17.02
CA ASN A 286 17.27 -11.96 -16.65
C ASN A 286 16.19 -11.88 -15.58
N GLU A 287 15.77 -10.68 -15.17
CA GLU A 287 14.78 -10.51 -14.11
C GLU A 287 13.35 -10.43 -14.66
N PRO A 288 12.35 -10.78 -13.85
CA PRO A 288 10.96 -10.78 -14.29
C PRO A 288 10.45 -9.35 -14.54
N THR A 289 9.48 -9.24 -15.42
CA THR A 289 8.77 -7.98 -15.72
C THR A 289 7.72 -7.64 -14.67
N THR A 290 7.26 -6.39 -14.68
CA THR A 290 6.11 -5.96 -13.88
C THR A 290 4.84 -6.70 -14.31
N ARG A 291 4.13 -7.28 -13.33
CA ARG A 291 2.85 -8.00 -13.48
C ARG A 291 1.98 -7.72 -12.24
N LEU A 292 1.40 -6.54 -12.19
CA LEU A 292 0.59 -6.11 -11.04
C LEU A 292 -0.79 -6.79 -10.98
N THR A 293 -1.27 -7.31 -12.10
CA THR A 293 -2.54 -8.06 -12.19
C THR A 293 -2.40 -9.52 -11.81
N ASP A 294 -1.18 -10.05 -11.69
CA ASP A 294 -0.96 -11.40 -11.18
C ASP A 294 -1.29 -11.48 -9.69
N THR A 295 -1.62 -12.66 -9.23
CA THR A 295 -2.00 -12.91 -7.84
C THR A 295 -1.20 -14.10 -7.31
N PRO A 296 -0.13 -13.88 -6.58
CA PRO A 296 0.46 -12.62 -6.12
C PRO A 296 1.26 -11.88 -7.21
N PRO A 297 1.40 -10.53 -7.08
CA PRO A 297 2.05 -9.72 -8.10
C PRO A 297 3.58 -9.79 -8.03
N THR A 298 4.22 -9.47 -9.17
CA THR A 298 5.65 -9.14 -9.27
C THR A 298 5.76 -7.74 -9.85
N TYR A 299 6.63 -6.89 -9.28
CA TYR A 299 6.74 -5.50 -9.71
C TYR A 299 8.12 -4.90 -9.46
N TRP A 300 8.45 -3.93 -10.28
CA TRP A 300 9.59 -3.05 -10.10
C TRP A 300 9.17 -1.77 -9.42
N GLN A 301 10.04 -1.27 -8.56
CA GLN A 301 9.81 0.00 -7.85
C GLN A 301 11.12 0.72 -7.55
N ILE A 302 11.00 2.04 -7.43
CA ILE A 302 12.01 2.88 -6.80
C ILE A 302 11.52 3.20 -5.39
N GLU A 303 12.36 2.91 -4.42
CA GLU A 303 12.21 3.29 -3.03
C GLU A 303 13.17 4.43 -2.73
N ALA A 304 12.67 5.52 -2.20
CA ALA A 304 13.48 6.66 -1.77
C ALA A 304 13.35 6.81 -0.26
N ARG A 305 14.47 6.65 0.47
CA ARG A 305 14.58 6.82 1.92
C ARG A 305 15.59 7.88 2.25
N GLY A 306 15.19 8.88 3.03
CA GLY A 306 16.06 9.92 3.55
C GLY A 306 15.96 10.02 5.06
N GLN A 307 17.07 10.37 5.70
CA GLN A 307 17.10 10.67 7.13
C GLN A 307 17.21 12.18 7.34
N ALA A 308 16.57 12.68 8.39
CA ALA A 308 16.66 14.06 8.81
C ALA A 308 16.40 14.17 10.31
N HIS A 309 16.94 15.21 10.95
CA HIS A 309 16.63 15.53 12.33
C HIS A 309 15.10 15.69 12.52
N GLY A 310 14.49 14.77 13.26
CA GLY A 310 13.06 14.80 13.60
C GLY A 310 12.10 14.06 12.69
N GLY A 311 12.58 13.15 11.83
CA GLY A 311 11.77 12.21 11.05
C GLY A 311 12.38 11.83 9.72
N GLY A 312 12.13 10.60 9.26
CA GLY A 312 12.59 10.09 7.98
C GLY A 312 11.65 10.49 6.84
N TYR A 313 12.19 10.54 5.64
CA TYR A 313 11.44 10.60 4.38
C TYR A 313 11.37 9.21 3.77
N GLU A 314 10.20 8.79 3.32
CA GLU A 314 10.02 7.50 2.66
C GLU A 314 8.97 7.63 1.54
N ALA A 315 9.35 7.20 0.34
CA ALA A 315 8.44 7.20 -0.81
C ALA A 315 8.68 5.97 -1.69
N TYR A 316 7.61 5.47 -2.28
CA TYR A 316 7.61 4.28 -3.14
C TYR A 316 6.99 4.60 -4.48
N PHE A 317 7.69 4.29 -5.56
CA PHE A 317 7.25 4.56 -6.92
C PHE A 317 7.32 3.27 -7.74
N LEU A 318 6.17 2.78 -8.17
CA LEU A 318 6.11 1.66 -9.10
C LEU A 318 6.71 2.05 -10.45
N LEU A 319 7.36 1.10 -11.11
CA LEU A 319 7.96 1.28 -12.42
C LEU A 319 7.32 0.39 -13.49
N PRO A 320 7.02 0.92 -14.67
CA PRO A 320 6.51 0.16 -15.82
C PRO A 320 7.65 -0.55 -16.56
N VAL A 321 8.12 -1.68 -16.03
CA VAL A 321 9.24 -2.46 -16.61
C VAL A 321 8.69 -3.71 -17.31
N TYR A 322 8.93 -3.83 -18.62
CA TYR A 322 8.38 -4.89 -19.47
C TYR A 322 9.45 -5.49 -20.41
N CYS A 323 9.12 -6.57 -21.10
CA CYS A 323 9.95 -7.06 -22.19
C CYS A 323 9.77 -6.19 -23.43
N ALA A 324 10.87 -5.96 -24.17
CA ALA A 324 10.76 -5.41 -25.51
C ALA A 324 9.93 -6.38 -26.37
N ALA A 325 9.03 -5.84 -27.20
CA ALA A 325 8.33 -6.67 -28.17
C ALA A 325 9.39 -7.32 -29.08
N SER A 326 9.40 -8.66 -29.15
CA SER A 326 10.21 -9.35 -30.15
C SER A 326 9.74 -8.92 -31.53
N SER A 327 10.56 -8.15 -32.22
CA SER A 327 10.35 -7.76 -33.61
C SER A 327 10.34 -8.96 -34.54
#